data_9898ba1dfbf96249e31e84206048238b
#
_entry.id   9898ba1dfbf96249e31e84206048238b
#
_cell.length_a   1.000
_cell.length_b   1.000
_cell.length_c   1.000
_cell.angle_alpha   90.00
_cell.angle_beta   90.00
_cell.angle_gamma   90.00
#
_symmetry.space_group_name_H-M   'P 1'
#
loop_
_entity.id
_entity.type
_entity.pdbx_description
1 polymer ?
#
loop_
_entity_poly.entity_id
_entity_poly.type
_entity_poly.pdbx_seq_one_letter_code
_entity_poly.pdbx_strand_id
1 'polypeptide(L)'
;GHRLDREVERVFNLAEAEGLTGMGITHYIEEHIDLANVLRTSSREWDGGYVICGLTGSGESFAIRDPWGIRPAFWYQDDEIAVLASERPVIQTALNVPFEEIKELQPGQALLISKEGKIRTSQINKPRENQACSFERIYFSRGSDVDIYKERKRLGEKLVPKILKAINNDIDHTVFSFIPNTAEVAFYGMLQGLDDYLNEEKVQQIASLGHNPNMEELEVILSRRIRSEKVAIKDIKLRTFIAEGNSRNDLAAHVYDITYGSLVPGVDNLVIIDDSIVRGTTLKQSIIGILD
;
A
#
# COMPACT_ATOMS: atom_id res chain seq x y z
N GLY A 1 -10.13 26.57 12.59
CA GLY A 1 -10.55 27.94 12.84
C GLY A 1 -11.44 28.03 14.08
N HIS A 2 -12.75 28.05 13.94
CA HIS A 2 -13.72 28.41 14.98
C HIS A 2 -13.58 27.71 16.36
N ARG A 3 -13.17 26.44 16.40
CA ARG A 3 -12.95 25.72 17.68
C ARG A 3 -11.68 26.18 18.39
N LEU A 4 -10.63 26.46 17.60
CA LEU A 4 -9.40 27.04 18.14
C LEU A 4 -9.65 28.44 18.68
N ASP A 5 -10.40 29.27 17.94
CA ASP A 5 -10.72 30.63 18.37
C ASP A 5 -11.48 30.66 19.72
N ARG A 6 -12.43 29.73 19.91
CA ARG A 6 -13.12 29.57 21.20
C ARG A 6 -12.20 29.14 22.34
N GLU A 7 -11.25 28.26 22.06
CA GLU A 7 -10.28 27.85 23.09
C GLU A 7 -9.34 28.99 23.45
N VAL A 8 -8.89 29.76 22.48
CA VAL A 8 -8.08 30.95 22.68
C VAL A 8 -8.89 31.99 23.54
N GLU A 9 -10.13 32.23 23.19
CA GLU A 9 -11.03 33.12 23.96
C GLU A 9 -11.22 32.64 25.40
N ARG A 10 -11.40 31.34 25.60
CA ARG A 10 -11.52 30.74 26.95
C ARG A 10 -10.27 30.99 27.78
N VAL A 11 -9.09 30.74 27.22
CA VAL A 11 -7.81 30.92 27.92
C VAL A 11 -7.48 32.38 28.11
N PHE A 12 -7.83 33.25 27.16
CA PHE A 12 -7.73 34.67 27.27
C PHE A 12 -8.51 35.23 28.52
N ASN A 13 -9.78 34.82 28.66
CA ASN A 13 -10.61 35.21 29.78
C ASN A 13 -10.04 34.72 31.13
N LEU A 14 -9.39 33.55 31.16
CA LEU A 14 -8.70 33.07 32.35
C LEU A 14 -7.49 33.96 32.70
N ALA A 15 -6.70 34.31 31.70
CA ALA A 15 -5.54 35.17 31.87
C ALA A 15 -5.90 36.56 32.41
N GLU A 16 -7.01 37.16 31.89
CA GLU A 16 -7.54 38.42 32.42
C GLU A 16 -8.02 38.30 33.87
N ALA A 17 -8.68 37.18 34.21
CA ALA A 17 -9.12 36.93 35.58
C ALA A 17 -7.94 36.79 36.58
N GLU A 18 -6.77 36.35 36.12
CA GLU A 18 -5.53 36.37 36.88
C GLU A 18 -4.82 37.73 36.91
N GLY A 19 -5.38 38.74 36.24
CA GLY A 19 -4.85 40.10 36.22
C GLY A 19 -3.70 40.31 35.24
N LEU A 20 -3.49 39.37 34.28
CA LEU A 20 -2.46 39.49 33.25
C LEU A 20 -2.87 40.50 32.18
N THR A 21 -1.90 41.16 31.56
CA THR A 21 -2.12 42.16 30.50
C THR A 21 -1.03 42.04 29.41
N GLY A 22 -1.35 42.50 28.19
CA GLY A 22 -0.40 42.56 27.08
C GLY A 22 0.27 41.24 26.78
N MET A 23 1.62 41.22 26.72
CA MET A 23 2.39 40.03 26.45
C MET A 23 2.21 38.89 27.46
N GLY A 24 1.85 39.21 28.72
CA GLY A 24 1.52 38.23 29.73
C GLY A 24 0.35 37.35 29.35
N ILE A 25 -0.70 37.91 28.74
CA ILE A 25 -1.85 37.17 28.21
C ILE A 25 -1.39 36.26 27.05
N THR A 26 -0.55 36.76 26.16
CA THR A 26 -0.05 35.96 25.02
C THR A 26 0.71 34.72 25.50
N HIS A 27 1.65 34.86 26.43
CA HIS A 27 2.39 33.75 27.00
C HIS A 27 1.46 32.77 27.76
N TYR A 28 0.50 33.28 28.50
CA TYR A 28 -0.48 32.45 29.22
C TYR A 28 -1.31 31.63 28.22
N ILE A 29 -1.75 32.19 27.11
CA ILE A 29 -2.48 31.49 26.05
C ILE A 29 -1.60 30.38 25.46
N GLU A 30 -0.34 30.69 25.09
CA GLU A 30 0.60 29.70 24.54
C GLU A 30 0.83 28.49 25.47
N GLU A 31 0.84 28.71 26.77
CA GLU A 31 1.09 27.67 27.76
C GLU A 31 -0.15 26.85 28.15
N HIS A 32 -1.35 27.44 27.98
CA HIS A 32 -2.59 26.85 28.53
C HIS A 32 -3.62 26.42 27.45
N ILE A 33 -3.31 26.54 26.16
CA ILE A 33 -4.15 25.97 25.11
C ILE A 33 -4.14 24.44 25.21
N ASP A 34 -5.32 23.83 25.33
CA ASP A 34 -5.47 22.38 25.23
C ASP A 34 -5.72 21.96 23.78
N LEU A 35 -4.62 21.80 23.03
CA LEU A 35 -4.68 21.35 21.64
C LEU A 35 -5.37 20.00 21.48
N ALA A 36 -5.22 19.09 22.45
CA ALA A 36 -5.91 17.80 22.42
C ALA A 36 -7.43 17.97 22.51
N ASN A 37 -7.91 18.92 23.34
CA ASN A 37 -9.33 19.23 23.44
C ASN A 37 -9.86 19.92 22.18
N VAL A 38 -9.08 20.81 21.58
CA VAL A 38 -9.41 21.43 20.29
C VAL A 38 -9.59 20.38 19.21
N LEU A 39 -8.66 19.43 19.11
CA LEU A 39 -8.74 18.32 18.15
C LEU A 39 -9.95 17.42 18.45
N ARG A 40 -10.21 17.08 19.71
CA ARG A 40 -11.34 16.24 20.12
C ARG A 40 -12.69 16.87 19.78
N THR A 41 -12.82 18.16 19.95
CA THR A 41 -14.07 18.87 19.62
C THR A 41 -14.24 19.10 18.14
N SER A 42 -13.15 19.36 17.40
CA SER A 42 -13.19 19.59 15.96
C SER A 42 -13.44 18.30 15.17
N SER A 43 -12.78 17.22 15.55
CA SER A 43 -12.81 15.96 14.79
C SER A 43 -14.14 15.20 14.88
N ARG A 44 -15.05 15.60 15.77
CA ARG A 44 -16.41 15.05 15.84
C ARG A 44 -17.22 15.25 14.56
N GLU A 45 -16.90 16.31 13.82
CA GLU A 45 -17.57 16.70 12.58
C GLU A 45 -16.83 16.21 11.33
N TRP A 46 -15.68 15.52 11.51
CA TRP A 46 -14.91 15.01 10.39
C TRP A 46 -15.36 13.61 10.02
N ASP A 47 -15.51 13.40 8.71
CA ASP A 47 -15.92 12.11 8.15
C ASP A 47 -14.84 11.56 7.21
N GLY A 48 -14.88 10.23 6.99
CA GLY A 48 -13.96 9.53 6.10
C GLY A 48 -12.58 9.25 6.68
N GLY A 49 -11.64 8.87 5.81
CA GLY A 49 -10.27 8.54 6.15
C GLY A 49 -9.33 9.73 6.02
N TYR A 50 -8.59 10.03 7.08
CA TYR A 50 -7.65 11.15 7.08
C TYR A 50 -6.44 10.92 7.97
N VAL A 51 -5.33 11.55 7.59
CA VAL A 51 -4.21 11.92 8.47
C VAL A 51 -3.96 13.40 8.25
N ILE A 52 -4.15 14.20 9.29
CA ILE A 52 -4.03 15.66 9.22
C ILE A 52 -2.86 16.08 10.09
N CYS A 53 -1.89 16.78 9.49
CA CYS A 53 -0.81 17.43 10.21
C CYS A 53 -1.08 18.94 10.30
N GLY A 54 -0.68 19.56 11.39
CA GLY A 54 -0.82 20.99 11.59
C GLY A 54 0.25 21.58 12.50
N LEU A 55 0.44 22.88 12.34
CA LEU A 55 1.33 23.71 13.14
C LEU A 55 0.51 24.89 13.66
N THR A 56 0.63 25.18 14.95
CA THR A 56 0.04 26.38 15.56
C THR A 56 0.96 27.58 15.47
N GLY A 57 0.41 28.78 15.62
CA GLY A 57 1.21 30.01 15.69
C GLY A 57 2.14 30.08 16.90
N SER A 58 1.85 29.31 17.96
CA SER A 58 2.70 29.17 19.15
C SER A 58 3.87 28.19 19.00
N GLY A 59 3.94 27.48 17.85
CA GLY A 59 5.02 26.52 17.58
C GLY A 59 4.71 25.08 17.95
N GLU A 60 3.52 24.78 18.46
CA GLU A 60 3.09 23.40 18.68
C GLU A 60 2.70 22.74 17.36
N SER A 61 3.02 21.45 17.23
CA SER A 61 2.67 20.66 16.06
C SER A 61 1.82 19.47 16.44
N PHE A 62 1.00 19.01 15.50
CA PHE A 62 0.21 17.80 15.70
C PHE A 62 0.06 17.00 14.41
N ALA A 63 -0.19 15.71 14.60
CA ALA A 63 -0.75 14.85 13.57
C ALA A 63 -1.89 14.04 14.17
N ILE A 64 -3.03 13.94 13.49
CA ILE A 64 -4.18 13.17 13.94
C ILE A 64 -4.61 12.19 12.86
N ARG A 65 -4.89 10.94 13.25
CA ARG A 65 -5.38 9.87 12.37
C ARG A 65 -6.87 9.64 12.58
N ASP A 66 -7.58 9.30 11.52
CA ASP A 66 -8.99 8.95 11.55
C ASP A 66 -9.29 7.78 12.52
N PRO A 67 -10.51 7.73 13.12
CA PRO A 67 -10.84 6.73 14.12
C PRO A 67 -11.09 5.33 13.56
N TRP A 68 -11.20 5.17 12.23
CA TRP A 68 -11.39 3.90 11.55
C TRP A 68 -10.07 3.28 11.07
N GLY A 69 -8.95 4.04 11.15
CA GLY A 69 -7.67 3.63 10.62
C GLY A 69 -7.67 3.42 9.10
N ILE A 70 -8.52 4.14 8.36
CA ILE A 70 -8.61 4.04 6.90
C ILE A 70 -7.29 4.43 6.26
N ARG A 71 -6.70 5.57 6.69
CA ARG A 71 -5.42 6.05 6.18
C ARG A 71 -4.27 5.56 7.06
N PRO A 72 -3.14 5.12 6.48
CA PRO A 72 -1.96 4.74 7.25
C PRO A 72 -1.23 5.96 7.79
N ALA A 73 -0.63 5.82 8.96
CA ALA A 73 0.23 6.83 9.56
C ALA A 73 1.28 6.16 10.45
N PHE A 74 2.54 6.42 10.16
CA PHE A 74 3.70 5.89 10.87
C PHE A 74 4.56 7.04 11.35
N TRP A 75 5.16 6.88 12.52
CA TRP A 75 6.00 7.90 13.11
C TRP A 75 7.24 7.33 13.80
N TYR A 76 8.27 8.13 13.84
CA TYR A 76 9.53 7.88 14.51
C TYR A 76 9.96 9.14 15.25
N GLN A 77 10.69 8.95 16.34
CA GLN A 77 11.34 10.05 17.06
C GLN A 77 12.68 9.59 17.61
N ASP A 78 13.61 10.52 17.68
CA ASP A 78 14.84 10.46 18.45
C ASP A 78 15.03 11.76 19.24
N ASP A 79 16.25 12.04 19.67
CA ASP A 79 16.57 13.24 20.47
C ASP A 79 16.55 14.53 19.66
N GLU A 80 16.62 14.47 18.32
CA GLU A 80 16.73 15.61 17.44
C GLU A 80 15.47 15.86 16.61
N ILE A 81 14.80 14.81 16.18
CA ILE A 81 13.69 14.90 15.22
C ILE A 81 12.46 14.07 15.61
N ALA A 82 11.31 14.52 15.14
CA ALA A 82 10.09 13.74 15.05
C ALA A 82 9.60 13.71 13.60
N VAL A 83 9.32 12.53 13.08
CA VAL A 83 8.89 12.33 11.69
C VAL A 83 7.60 11.55 11.65
N LEU A 84 6.70 11.97 10.77
CA LEU A 84 5.47 11.24 10.45
C LEU A 84 5.37 11.07 8.94
N ALA A 85 5.01 9.86 8.50
CA ALA A 85 4.79 9.54 7.10
C ALA A 85 3.61 8.57 6.94
N SER A 86 3.05 8.50 5.74
CA SER A 86 2.04 7.51 5.38
C SER A 86 2.61 6.11 5.18
N GLU A 87 3.93 5.96 5.05
CA GLU A 87 4.60 4.71 4.73
C GLU A 87 5.87 4.52 5.57
N ARG A 88 6.04 3.34 6.20
CA ARG A 88 7.25 3.00 6.97
C ARG A 88 8.54 3.02 6.15
N PRO A 89 8.58 2.46 4.93
CA PRO A 89 9.81 2.45 4.13
C PRO A 89 10.36 3.84 3.82
N VAL A 90 9.51 4.87 3.80
CA VAL A 90 9.95 6.25 3.63
C VAL A 90 10.82 6.69 4.79
N ILE A 91 10.37 6.42 6.03
CA ILE A 91 11.13 6.75 7.25
C ILE A 91 12.41 5.92 7.30
N GLN A 92 12.31 4.59 7.08
CA GLN A 92 13.47 3.69 7.08
C GLN A 92 14.57 4.15 6.11
N THR A 93 14.18 4.45 4.87
CA THR A 93 15.14 4.80 3.82
C THR A 93 15.72 6.20 4.02
N ALA A 94 14.91 7.17 4.47
CA ALA A 94 15.36 8.54 4.63
C ALA A 94 16.27 8.72 5.85
N LEU A 95 16.02 8.00 6.94
CA LEU A 95 16.70 8.16 8.22
C LEU A 95 17.60 6.98 8.58
N ASN A 96 17.60 5.92 7.77
CA ASN A 96 18.34 4.68 8.03
C ASN A 96 18.05 4.06 9.42
N VAL A 97 16.78 4.06 9.81
CA VAL A 97 16.34 3.53 11.11
C VAL A 97 15.78 2.12 10.98
N PRO A 98 15.90 1.27 12.03
CA PRO A 98 15.32 -0.07 12.06
C PRO A 98 13.79 -0.03 11.98
N PHE A 99 13.21 -1.06 11.38
CA PHE A 99 11.76 -1.23 11.27
C PHE A 99 11.04 -1.18 12.63
N GLU A 100 11.65 -1.78 13.64
CA GLU A 100 11.10 -1.95 14.98
C GLU A 100 10.95 -0.62 15.74
N GLU A 101 11.69 0.40 15.36
CA GLU A 101 11.63 1.71 15.99
C GLU A 101 10.51 2.60 15.42
N ILE A 102 9.97 2.23 14.25
CA ILE A 102 8.89 2.97 13.60
C ILE A 102 7.54 2.49 14.14
N LYS A 103 6.82 3.40 14.76
CA LYS A 103 5.53 3.14 15.39
C LYS A 103 4.38 3.51 14.47
N GLU A 104 3.29 2.75 14.52
CA GLU A 104 2.04 3.12 13.88
C GLU A 104 1.23 4.04 14.81
N LEU A 105 0.76 5.17 14.29
CA LEU A 105 -0.20 6.01 14.99
C LEU A 105 -1.56 5.30 14.97
N GLN A 106 -2.09 4.95 16.14
CA GLN A 106 -3.29 4.13 16.22
C GLN A 106 -4.55 4.89 15.77
N PRO A 107 -5.62 4.20 15.36
CA PRO A 107 -6.88 4.83 14.97
C PRO A 107 -7.40 5.79 16.03
N GLY A 108 -7.72 7.01 15.63
CA GLY A 108 -8.23 8.07 16.51
C GLY A 108 -7.19 8.71 17.42
N GLN A 109 -5.91 8.34 17.32
CA GLN A 109 -4.83 8.99 18.07
C GLN A 109 -4.32 10.26 17.37
N ALA A 110 -3.77 11.16 18.17
CA ALA A 110 -2.92 12.24 17.71
C ALA A 110 -1.52 12.13 18.31
N LEU A 111 -0.53 12.49 17.51
CA LEU A 111 0.83 12.82 17.92
C LEU A 111 0.86 14.33 18.17
N LEU A 112 1.27 14.73 19.35
CA LEU A 112 1.33 16.13 19.78
C LEU A 112 2.77 16.47 20.14
N ILE A 113 3.25 17.57 19.62
CA ILE A 113 4.63 18.05 19.83
C ILE A 113 4.53 19.48 20.37
N SER A 114 5.02 19.70 21.59
CA SER A 114 5.07 21.04 22.18
C SER A 114 6.14 21.91 21.52
N LYS A 115 6.12 23.21 21.76
CA LYS A 115 7.15 24.15 21.27
C LYS A 115 8.55 23.82 21.80
N GLU A 116 8.65 23.17 22.95
CA GLU A 116 9.91 22.69 23.53
C GLU A 116 10.36 21.33 22.97
N GLY A 117 9.66 20.78 21.97
CA GLY A 117 9.98 19.49 21.36
C GLY A 117 9.51 18.26 22.14
N LYS A 118 8.71 18.44 23.20
CA LYS A 118 8.16 17.28 23.95
C LYS A 118 7.08 16.59 23.11
N ILE A 119 7.25 15.28 22.90
CA ILE A 119 6.40 14.47 22.07
C ILE A 119 5.51 13.57 22.94
N ARG A 120 4.23 13.54 22.65
CA ARG A 120 3.26 12.64 23.28
C ARG A 120 2.20 12.18 22.31
N THR A 121 1.71 10.96 22.49
CA THR A 121 0.49 10.49 21.81
C THR A 121 -0.72 10.69 22.72
N SER A 122 -1.86 11.00 22.16
CA SER A 122 -3.13 11.16 22.89
C SER A 122 -4.27 10.51 22.12
N GLN A 123 -5.13 9.77 22.80
CA GLN A 123 -6.37 9.26 22.22
C GLN A 123 -7.39 10.40 22.12
N ILE A 124 -7.62 10.88 20.92
CA ILE A 124 -8.53 11.99 20.63
C ILE A 124 -9.95 11.48 20.42
N ASN A 125 -10.13 10.52 19.53
CA ASN A 125 -11.39 9.86 19.25
C ASN A 125 -11.36 8.41 19.69
N LYS A 126 -12.49 7.87 20.14
CA LYS A 126 -12.59 6.43 20.43
C LYS A 126 -12.31 5.64 19.14
N PRO A 127 -11.37 4.66 19.17
CA PRO A 127 -11.14 3.79 18.03
C PRO A 127 -12.43 3.08 17.64
N ARG A 128 -12.63 2.95 16.35
CA ARG A 128 -13.73 2.17 15.77
C ARG A 128 -13.19 0.88 15.17
N GLU A 129 -14.06 0.08 14.58
CA GLU A 129 -13.65 -1.12 13.84
C GLU A 129 -12.68 -0.72 12.73
N ASN A 130 -11.56 -1.42 12.64
CA ASN A 130 -10.51 -1.07 11.67
C ASN A 130 -11.00 -1.32 10.24
N GLN A 131 -11.02 -0.27 9.43
CA GLN A 131 -11.41 -0.26 8.02
C GLN A 131 -10.23 0.19 7.14
N ALA A 132 -9.06 -0.39 7.36
CA ALA A 132 -7.88 -0.10 6.57
C ALA A 132 -8.20 -0.20 5.06
N CYS A 133 -7.83 0.83 4.32
CA CYS A 133 -8.12 0.91 2.89
C CYS A 133 -7.33 -0.16 2.13
N SER A 134 -8.03 -1.11 1.50
CA SER A 134 -7.39 -2.15 0.68
C SER A 134 -6.65 -1.56 -0.52
N PHE A 135 -7.12 -0.45 -1.05
CA PHE A 135 -6.48 0.25 -2.17
C PHE A 135 -5.11 0.82 -1.77
N GLU A 136 -4.97 1.33 -0.53
CA GLU A 136 -3.67 1.71 0.02
C GLU A 136 -2.70 0.53 0.03
N ARG A 137 -3.13 -0.63 0.48
CA ARG A 137 -2.28 -1.79 0.64
C ARG A 137 -1.90 -2.46 -0.69
N ILE A 138 -2.82 -2.48 -1.65
CA ILE A 138 -2.60 -3.13 -2.95
C ILE A 138 -1.85 -2.20 -3.91
N TYR A 139 -2.19 -0.91 -3.93
CA TYR A 139 -1.77 0.01 -4.99
C TYR A 139 -0.80 1.10 -4.50
N PHE A 140 -1.15 1.87 -3.45
CA PHE A 140 -0.36 3.04 -3.04
C PHE A 140 0.86 2.70 -2.19
N SER A 141 0.73 1.78 -1.24
CA SER A 141 1.84 1.43 -0.34
C SER A 141 3.03 0.85 -1.09
N ARG A 142 4.23 1.15 -0.62
CA ARG A 142 5.45 0.61 -1.23
C ARG A 142 5.55 -0.89 -1.00
N GLY A 143 5.86 -1.62 -2.08
CA GLY A 143 6.09 -3.06 -2.03
C GLY A 143 7.32 -3.49 -1.23
N SER A 144 8.19 -2.55 -0.84
CA SER A 144 9.35 -2.78 0.04
C SER A 144 8.99 -2.84 1.53
N ASP A 145 7.76 -2.48 1.94
CA ASP A 145 7.27 -2.73 3.29
C ASP A 145 7.06 -4.23 3.49
N VAL A 146 7.62 -4.79 4.57
CA VAL A 146 7.62 -6.23 4.83
C VAL A 146 6.21 -6.83 4.94
N ASP A 147 5.27 -6.10 5.53
CA ASP A 147 3.89 -6.57 5.69
C ASP A 147 3.13 -6.46 4.37
N ILE A 148 3.30 -5.36 3.64
CA ILE A 148 2.73 -5.16 2.30
C ILE A 148 3.26 -6.20 1.32
N TYR A 149 4.57 -6.47 1.36
CA TYR A 149 5.19 -7.50 0.52
C TYR A 149 4.57 -8.89 0.75
N LYS A 150 4.49 -9.32 2.02
CA LYS A 150 3.89 -10.61 2.41
C LYS A 150 2.41 -10.68 2.03
N GLU A 151 1.67 -9.60 2.23
CA GLU A 151 0.24 -9.54 1.92
C GLU A 151 -0.01 -9.64 0.42
N ARG A 152 0.72 -8.87 -0.40
CA ARG A 152 0.62 -8.96 -1.87
C ARG A 152 1.01 -10.33 -2.40
N LYS A 153 2.05 -10.94 -1.83
CA LYS A 153 2.45 -12.31 -2.17
C LYS A 153 1.32 -13.31 -1.89
N ARG A 154 0.72 -13.23 -0.69
CA ARG A 154 -0.43 -14.07 -0.32
C ARG A 154 -1.66 -13.84 -1.21
N LEU A 155 -1.88 -12.62 -1.71
CA LEU A 155 -2.97 -12.37 -2.67
C LEU A 155 -2.75 -13.14 -3.97
N GLY A 156 -1.52 -13.16 -4.49
CA GLY A 156 -1.16 -13.96 -5.66
C GLY A 156 -1.38 -15.47 -5.45
N GLU A 157 -0.92 -16.02 -4.33
CA GLU A 157 -1.15 -17.43 -3.97
C GLU A 157 -2.64 -17.78 -3.96
N LYS A 158 -3.47 -16.90 -3.42
CA LYS A 158 -4.94 -17.10 -3.36
C LYS A 158 -5.65 -17.07 -4.71
N LEU A 159 -5.01 -16.58 -5.76
CA LEU A 159 -5.57 -16.62 -7.12
C LEU A 159 -5.43 -18.00 -7.77
N VAL A 160 -4.46 -18.82 -7.35
CA VAL A 160 -4.09 -20.09 -7.99
C VAL A 160 -5.28 -21.02 -8.23
N PRO A 161 -6.19 -21.32 -7.27
CA PRO A 161 -7.31 -22.21 -7.53
C PRO A 161 -8.26 -21.70 -8.61
N LYS A 162 -8.46 -20.38 -8.71
CA LYS A 162 -9.29 -19.78 -9.75
C LYS A 162 -8.62 -19.82 -11.11
N ILE A 163 -7.31 -19.59 -11.15
CA ILE A 163 -6.50 -19.66 -12.36
C ILE A 163 -6.52 -21.07 -12.91
N LEU A 164 -6.19 -22.08 -12.10
CA LEU A 164 -6.19 -23.49 -12.51
C LEU A 164 -7.55 -23.89 -13.10
N LYS A 165 -8.64 -23.48 -12.46
CA LYS A 165 -9.99 -23.72 -13.00
C LYS A 165 -10.20 -23.03 -14.36
N ALA A 166 -9.70 -21.80 -14.54
CA ALA A 166 -9.88 -21.05 -15.78
C ALA A 166 -9.11 -21.65 -16.96
N ILE A 167 -7.93 -22.22 -16.71
CA ILE A 167 -7.11 -22.89 -17.72
C ILE A 167 -7.37 -24.40 -17.82
N ASN A 168 -8.42 -24.92 -17.16
CA ASN A 168 -8.73 -26.37 -17.10
C ASN A 168 -7.55 -27.24 -16.62
N ASN A 169 -6.72 -26.71 -15.70
CA ASN A 169 -5.47 -27.29 -15.19
C ASN A 169 -4.38 -27.52 -16.25
N ASP A 170 -4.50 -26.91 -17.43
CA ASP A 170 -3.50 -27.00 -18.49
C ASP A 170 -2.33 -26.06 -18.23
N ILE A 171 -1.44 -26.45 -17.32
CA ILE A 171 -0.23 -25.69 -16.98
C ILE A 171 0.80 -25.74 -18.11
N ASP A 172 0.90 -26.85 -18.82
CA ASP A 172 1.95 -27.11 -19.80
C ASP A 172 1.81 -26.20 -21.04
N HIS A 173 0.56 -25.84 -21.39
CA HIS A 173 0.26 -24.89 -22.47
C HIS A 173 -0.21 -23.53 -21.93
N THR A 174 0.27 -23.12 -20.76
CA THR A 174 -0.06 -21.81 -20.19
C THR A 174 1.18 -21.01 -19.85
N VAL A 175 1.21 -19.76 -20.32
CA VAL A 175 2.24 -18.78 -19.97
C VAL A 175 1.67 -17.81 -18.96
N PHE A 176 2.40 -17.59 -17.88
CA PHE A 176 2.00 -16.70 -16.79
C PHE A 176 2.81 -15.41 -16.84
N SER A 177 2.14 -14.27 -16.70
CA SER A 177 2.74 -12.93 -16.75
C SER A 177 2.05 -11.94 -15.83
N PHE A 178 2.55 -10.73 -15.78
CA PHE A 178 1.99 -9.64 -14.99
C PHE A 178 2.16 -8.28 -15.66
N ILE A 179 1.33 -7.32 -15.23
CA ILE A 179 1.48 -5.92 -15.64
C ILE A 179 2.46 -5.22 -14.71
N PRO A 180 3.60 -4.72 -15.22
CA PRO A 180 4.55 -3.97 -14.40
C PRO A 180 3.94 -2.64 -13.90
N ASN A 181 4.30 -2.16 -12.66
CA ASN A 181 5.27 -2.76 -11.76
C ASN A 181 4.57 -3.31 -10.50
N THR A 182 3.36 -2.81 -10.16
CA THR A 182 2.71 -3.03 -8.85
C THR A 182 2.27 -4.48 -8.67
N ALA A 183 1.86 -5.16 -9.74
CA ALA A 183 1.43 -6.55 -9.71
C ALA A 183 2.58 -7.57 -9.51
N GLU A 184 3.85 -7.16 -9.63
CA GLU A 184 5.00 -8.06 -9.61
C GLU A 184 5.09 -8.93 -8.36
N VAL A 185 4.85 -8.35 -7.17
CA VAL A 185 4.93 -9.12 -5.91
C VAL A 185 3.81 -10.15 -5.82
N ALA A 186 2.61 -9.84 -6.28
CA ALA A 186 1.51 -10.80 -6.35
C ALA A 186 1.80 -11.90 -7.38
N PHE A 187 2.46 -11.56 -8.48
CA PHE A 187 2.92 -12.53 -9.46
C PHE A 187 3.88 -13.57 -8.87
N TYR A 188 4.86 -13.15 -8.07
CA TYR A 188 5.74 -14.11 -7.38
C TYR A 188 4.98 -15.02 -6.42
N GLY A 189 3.95 -14.51 -5.74
CA GLY A 189 3.08 -15.34 -4.91
C GLY A 189 2.28 -16.35 -5.72
N MET A 190 1.74 -15.94 -6.85
CA MET A 190 1.04 -16.83 -7.79
C MET A 190 1.96 -17.94 -8.31
N LEU A 191 3.17 -17.59 -8.74
CA LEU A 191 4.16 -18.58 -9.21
C LEU A 191 4.48 -19.59 -8.12
N GLN A 192 4.71 -19.14 -6.88
CA GLN A 192 4.96 -20.04 -5.76
C GLN A 192 3.80 -21.03 -5.55
N GLY A 193 2.58 -20.54 -5.53
CA GLY A 193 1.42 -21.42 -5.37
C GLY A 193 1.17 -22.37 -6.55
N LEU A 194 1.53 -21.97 -7.78
CA LEU A 194 1.51 -22.85 -8.96
C LEU A 194 2.61 -23.91 -8.89
N ASP A 195 3.82 -23.55 -8.44
CA ASP A 195 4.92 -24.49 -8.25
C ASP A 195 4.58 -25.53 -7.17
N ASP A 196 3.95 -25.10 -6.07
CA ASP A 196 3.48 -26.01 -5.01
C ASP A 196 2.46 -27.02 -5.59
N TYR A 197 1.47 -26.53 -6.34
CA TYR A 197 0.49 -27.38 -7.02
C TYR A 197 1.15 -28.35 -8.01
N LEU A 198 2.06 -27.88 -8.86
CA LEU A 198 2.78 -28.71 -9.82
C LEU A 198 3.64 -29.78 -9.13
N ASN A 199 4.24 -29.45 -7.99
CA ASN A 199 5.02 -30.41 -7.21
C ASN A 199 4.11 -31.49 -6.58
N GLU A 200 2.93 -31.14 -6.11
CA GLU A 200 1.92 -32.12 -5.65
C GLU A 200 1.51 -33.06 -6.78
N GLU A 201 1.24 -32.55 -7.98
CA GLU A 201 0.94 -33.37 -9.16
C GLU A 201 2.10 -34.31 -9.52
N LYS A 202 3.35 -33.81 -9.53
CA LYS A 202 4.54 -34.63 -9.79
C LYS A 202 4.67 -35.79 -8.79
N VAL A 203 4.47 -35.50 -7.50
CA VAL A 203 4.50 -36.54 -6.46
C VAL A 203 3.45 -37.62 -6.72
N GLN A 204 2.21 -37.23 -7.08
CA GLN A 204 1.15 -38.16 -7.40
C GLN A 204 1.46 -38.99 -8.64
N GLN A 205 1.99 -38.38 -9.71
CA GLN A 205 2.38 -39.06 -10.93
C GLN A 205 3.52 -40.06 -10.67
N ILE A 206 4.56 -39.67 -9.94
CA ILE A 206 5.68 -40.54 -9.56
C ILE A 206 5.17 -41.71 -8.71
N ALA A 207 4.30 -41.48 -7.75
CA ALA A 207 3.72 -42.50 -6.91
C ALA A 207 2.92 -43.55 -7.74
N SER A 208 2.28 -43.11 -8.83
CA SER A 208 1.53 -44.00 -9.74
C SER A 208 2.41 -44.91 -10.62
N LEU A 209 3.70 -44.57 -10.81
CA LEU A 209 4.63 -45.39 -11.60
C LEU A 209 5.06 -46.68 -10.90
N GLY A 210 4.78 -46.85 -9.59
CA GLY A 210 5.11 -48.07 -8.83
C GLY A 210 6.59 -48.17 -8.39
N HIS A 211 7.06 -49.41 -8.13
CA HIS A 211 8.37 -49.63 -7.47
C HIS A 211 9.58 -49.55 -8.38
N ASN A 212 9.41 -49.63 -9.69
CA ASN A 212 10.52 -49.55 -10.67
C ASN A 212 10.16 -48.59 -11.81
N PRO A 213 10.15 -47.27 -11.55
CA PRO A 213 9.85 -46.32 -12.60
C PRO A 213 10.92 -46.26 -13.66
N ASN A 214 10.54 -46.06 -14.92
CA ASN A 214 11.47 -45.80 -16.01
C ASN A 214 12.12 -44.43 -15.80
N MET A 215 13.44 -44.32 -15.97
CA MET A 215 14.19 -43.08 -15.82
C MET A 215 13.72 -41.99 -16.79
N GLU A 216 13.35 -42.34 -18.01
CA GLU A 216 12.85 -41.40 -19.01
C GLU A 216 11.49 -40.80 -18.57
N GLU A 217 10.59 -41.62 -18.02
CA GLU A 217 9.30 -41.15 -17.49
C GLU A 217 9.50 -40.22 -16.30
N LEU A 218 10.44 -40.53 -15.39
CA LEU A 218 10.78 -39.67 -14.27
C LEU A 218 11.35 -38.33 -14.73
N GLU A 219 12.24 -38.35 -15.74
CA GLU A 219 12.83 -37.13 -16.29
C GLU A 219 11.74 -36.23 -16.91
N VAL A 220 10.77 -36.79 -17.63
CA VAL A 220 9.64 -36.05 -18.19
C VAL A 220 8.82 -35.38 -17.08
N ILE A 221 8.43 -36.12 -16.03
CA ILE A 221 7.66 -35.58 -14.92
C ILE A 221 8.46 -34.49 -14.19
N LEU A 222 9.72 -34.75 -13.89
CA LEU A 222 10.55 -33.79 -13.12
C LEU A 222 10.94 -32.55 -13.93
N SER A 223 11.02 -32.68 -15.27
CA SER A 223 11.32 -31.52 -16.12
C SER A 223 10.21 -30.50 -16.28
N ARG A 224 8.96 -30.86 -15.96
CA ARG A 224 7.83 -29.93 -16.01
C ARG A 224 8.11 -28.67 -15.17
N ARG A 225 7.79 -27.51 -15.69
CA ARG A 225 8.02 -26.20 -15.06
C ARG A 225 6.84 -25.27 -15.35
N ILE A 226 6.61 -24.34 -14.44
CA ILE A 226 5.71 -23.22 -14.70
C ILE A 226 6.38 -22.33 -15.75
N ARG A 227 5.69 -22.06 -16.86
CA ARG A 227 6.16 -21.17 -17.92
C ARG A 227 5.82 -19.73 -17.54
N SER A 228 6.82 -19.01 -17.07
CA SER A 228 6.64 -17.61 -16.64
C SER A 228 7.47 -16.70 -17.54
N GLU A 229 6.80 -15.73 -18.17
CA GLU A 229 7.44 -14.80 -19.11
C GLU A 229 7.06 -13.37 -18.77
N LYS A 230 7.98 -12.44 -18.97
CA LYS A 230 7.69 -11.02 -18.88
C LYS A 230 7.11 -10.53 -20.20
N VAL A 231 5.85 -10.86 -20.45
CA VAL A 231 5.18 -10.52 -21.72
C VAL A 231 5.03 -9.00 -21.89
N ALA A 232 4.70 -8.27 -20.82
CA ALA A 232 4.59 -6.83 -20.85
C ALA A 232 5.82 -6.15 -20.22
N ILE A 233 6.48 -5.27 -20.97
CA ILE A 233 7.62 -4.48 -20.51
C ILE A 233 7.22 -3.01 -20.51
N LYS A 234 7.34 -2.35 -19.37
CA LYS A 234 7.09 -0.92 -19.27
C LYS A 234 8.38 -0.14 -19.57
N ASP A 235 8.47 0.41 -20.77
CA ASP A 235 9.69 1.08 -21.22
C ASP A 235 9.78 2.56 -20.80
N ILE A 236 8.67 3.23 -20.51
CA ILE A 236 8.66 4.67 -20.25
C ILE A 236 8.19 4.95 -18.81
N LYS A 237 8.91 5.83 -18.12
CA LYS A 237 8.53 6.41 -16.81
C LYS A 237 7.30 7.36 -16.90
N LEU A 238 6.46 7.22 -17.90
CA LEU A 238 5.25 8.01 -18.08
C LEU A 238 4.13 7.51 -17.16
N ARG A 239 3.59 8.44 -16.38
CA ARG A 239 2.39 8.21 -15.58
C ARG A 239 1.17 8.56 -16.44
N THR A 240 0.60 7.58 -17.11
CA THR A 240 -0.52 7.73 -18.06
C THR A 240 -1.79 8.34 -17.45
N PHE A 241 -1.94 8.33 -16.12
CA PHE A 241 -3.09 8.91 -15.43
C PHE A 241 -3.03 10.44 -15.27
N ILE A 242 -1.91 11.09 -15.60
CA ILE A 242 -1.74 12.55 -15.53
C ILE A 242 -2.12 13.24 -16.84
N ALA A 243 -2.20 12.50 -17.96
CA ALA A 243 -2.57 13.06 -19.25
C ALA A 243 -4.10 13.21 -19.39
N GLU A 244 -4.56 14.40 -19.81
CA GLU A 244 -5.97 14.67 -20.08
C GLU A 244 -6.29 14.47 -21.57
N GLY A 245 -7.49 13.91 -21.85
CA GLY A 245 -8.07 13.87 -23.19
C GLY A 245 -7.63 12.71 -24.10
N ASN A 246 -7.82 12.89 -25.44
CA ASN A 246 -7.58 11.87 -26.48
C ASN A 246 -6.12 11.41 -26.58
N SER A 247 -5.16 12.23 -26.16
CA SER A 247 -3.74 11.86 -26.09
C SER A 247 -3.43 10.71 -25.12
N ARG A 248 -4.37 10.39 -24.21
CA ARG A 248 -4.24 9.32 -23.23
C ARG A 248 -4.32 7.93 -23.86
N ASN A 249 -5.13 7.77 -24.91
CA ASN A 249 -5.29 6.49 -25.60
C ASN A 249 -4.07 6.18 -26.47
N ASP A 250 -3.52 7.19 -27.15
CA ASP A 250 -2.31 7.03 -27.97
C ASP A 250 -1.07 6.79 -27.11
N LEU A 251 -0.97 7.45 -25.93
CA LEU A 251 0.09 7.22 -24.98
C LEU A 251 0.00 5.82 -24.33
N ALA A 252 -1.20 5.31 -24.07
CA ALA A 252 -1.39 3.99 -23.49
C ALA A 252 -0.93 2.87 -24.43
N ALA A 253 -1.11 3.04 -25.74
CA ALA A 253 -0.68 2.08 -26.75
C ALA A 253 0.86 1.94 -26.85
N HIS A 254 1.62 2.96 -26.43
CA HIS A 254 3.09 3.00 -26.55
C HIS A 254 3.84 2.87 -25.21
N VAL A 255 3.14 2.65 -24.10
CA VAL A 255 3.76 2.54 -22.76
C VAL A 255 4.34 1.15 -22.51
N TYR A 256 3.80 0.14 -23.16
CA TYR A 256 4.20 -1.26 -22.99
C TYR A 256 4.73 -1.84 -24.29
N ASP A 257 5.90 -2.45 -24.20
CA ASP A 257 6.42 -3.36 -25.22
C ASP A 257 6.04 -4.79 -24.90
N ILE A 258 6.05 -5.67 -25.90
CA ILE A 258 5.78 -7.09 -25.76
C ILE A 258 7.03 -7.89 -26.12
N THR A 259 7.31 -8.92 -25.30
CA THR A 259 8.35 -9.90 -25.63
C THR A 259 7.82 -10.85 -26.69
N TYR A 260 8.24 -10.64 -27.94
CA TYR A 260 7.85 -11.48 -29.07
C TYR A 260 8.39 -12.91 -28.93
N GLY A 261 7.60 -13.89 -29.38
CA GLY A 261 7.99 -15.30 -29.39
C GLY A 261 7.86 -16.01 -28.05
N SER A 262 7.35 -15.36 -27.02
CA SER A 262 7.07 -15.98 -25.71
C SER A 262 5.79 -16.82 -25.69
N LEU A 263 4.94 -16.65 -26.70
CA LEU A 263 3.65 -17.34 -26.86
C LEU A 263 3.60 -18.05 -28.20
N VAL A 264 2.96 -19.23 -28.25
CA VAL A 264 2.66 -19.97 -29.49
C VAL A 264 1.18 -19.71 -29.83
N PRO A 265 0.86 -18.95 -30.88
CA PRO A 265 -0.50 -18.66 -31.26
C PRO A 265 -1.34 -19.91 -31.51
N GLY A 266 -2.57 -19.92 -31.00
CA GLY A 266 -3.49 -21.06 -31.15
C GLY A 266 -3.17 -22.29 -30.30
N VAL A 267 -2.07 -22.27 -29.52
CA VAL A 267 -1.67 -23.35 -28.61
C VAL A 267 -1.66 -22.88 -27.17
N ASP A 268 -1.00 -21.77 -26.89
CA ASP A 268 -0.78 -21.31 -25.53
C ASP A 268 -1.94 -20.48 -24.97
N ASN A 269 -2.30 -20.73 -23.73
CA ASN A 269 -3.08 -19.82 -22.91
C ASN A 269 -2.16 -18.75 -22.31
N LEU A 270 -2.66 -17.53 -22.19
CA LEU A 270 -1.97 -16.45 -21.49
C LEU A 270 -2.75 -16.04 -20.24
N VAL A 271 -2.11 -16.15 -19.07
CA VAL A 271 -2.62 -15.65 -17.80
C VAL A 271 -1.81 -14.42 -17.39
N ILE A 272 -2.49 -13.27 -17.34
CA ILE A 272 -1.88 -12.00 -16.89
C ILE A 272 -2.56 -11.56 -15.61
N ILE A 273 -1.78 -11.21 -14.58
CA ILE A 273 -2.30 -10.57 -13.40
C ILE A 273 -1.98 -9.08 -13.39
N ASP A 274 -2.90 -8.29 -12.84
CA ASP A 274 -2.78 -6.84 -12.67
C ASP A 274 -3.23 -6.47 -11.25
N ASP A 275 -2.74 -5.36 -10.71
CA ASP A 275 -3.11 -4.86 -9.39
C ASP A 275 -4.49 -4.19 -9.39
N SER A 276 -4.94 -3.67 -10.55
CA SER A 276 -6.25 -3.05 -10.67
C SER A 276 -6.80 -3.06 -12.10
N ILE A 277 -8.01 -3.55 -12.28
CA ILE A 277 -8.75 -3.49 -13.55
C ILE A 277 -9.90 -2.51 -13.39
N VAL A 278 -9.65 -1.22 -13.68
CA VAL A 278 -10.68 -0.17 -13.56
C VAL A 278 -11.48 -0.01 -14.86
N ARG A 279 -10.81 0.27 -15.97
CA ARG A 279 -11.42 0.45 -17.30
C ARG A 279 -10.99 -0.60 -18.31
N GLY A 280 -9.98 -1.40 -17.99
CA GLY A 280 -9.40 -2.39 -18.88
C GLY A 280 -8.64 -1.78 -20.08
N THR A 281 -8.34 -0.49 -20.07
CA THR A 281 -7.67 0.20 -21.18
C THR A 281 -6.28 -0.37 -21.44
N THR A 282 -5.51 -0.58 -20.39
CA THR A 282 -4.15 -1.17 -20.48
C THR A 282 -4.19 -2.56 -21.12
N LEU A 283 -5.12 -3.41 -20.67
CA LEU A 283 -5.26 -4.76 -21.23
C LEU A 283 -5.73 -4.72 -22.70
N LYS A 284 -6.77 -3.95 -23.01
CA LYS A 284 -7.37 -3.94 -24.33
C LYS A 284 -6.49 -3.27 -25.39
N GLN A 285 -5.88 -2.15 -25.06
CA GLN A 285 -5.18 -1.32 -26.06
C GLN A 285 -3.69 -1.62 -26.13
N SER A 286 -3.05 -1.95 -24.99
CA SER A 286 -1.60 -2.12 -24.95
C SER A 286 -1.15 -3.57 -25.01
N ILE A 287 -1.99 -4.54 -24.64
CA ILE A 287 -1.56 -5.94 -24.56
C ILE A 287 -2.32 -6.81 -25.55
N ILE A 288 -3.66 -6.86 -25.45
CA ILE A 288 -4.46 -7.71 -26.35
C ILE A 288 -4.35 -7.19 -27.78
N GLY A 289 -4.43 -5.85 -28.00
CA GLY A 289 -4.32 -5.25 -29.33
C GLY A 289 -2.95 -5.37 -30.01
N ILE A 290 -1.90 -5.80 -29.30
CA ILE A 290 -0.58 -6.06 -29.89
C ILE A 290 -0.35 -7.57 -30.07
N LEU A 291 -1.07 -8.42 -29.31
CA LEU A 291 -0.99 -9.88 -29.42
C LEU A 291 -1.86 -10.44 -30.55
N ASP A 292 -2.88 -9.70 -31.00
CA ASP A 292 -3.71 -9.97 -32.17
C ASP A 292 -2.99 -9.54 -33.46
#